data_98eaddcfca9cf258663e43607a24c35c
#
_entry.id   98eaddcfca9cf258663e43607a24c35c
#
_cell.length_a   1.000
_cell.length_b   1.000
_cell.length_c   1.000
_cell.angle_alpha   90.00
_cell.angle_beta   90.00
_cell.angle_gamma   90.00
#
_symmetry.space_group_name_H-M   'P 1'
#
loop_
_entity.id
_entity.type
_entity.pdbx_description
1 polymer ?
#
loop_
_entity_poly.entity_id
_entity_poly.type
_entity_poly.pdbx_seq_one_letter_code
_entity_poly.pdbx_strand_id
1 'polypeptide(L)'
;MKINRVGNYKTGFKYYKNKVEITNNDEIEKIKLLKIPPAYDNVTIINSKKVIAYGYDSKNRKQVLYNPNFIAKQNIIKYKKISNSIKFFSKLKKKIANDLSNTDEKIKAIAVIITLIFTCGFRIGNKKYEKENNSVGLTTLKYKHLKFENNKILIDFIGKKGVRNLAYCDNKKINEYLNNKHKIASSNDDYIFSYGANKIITSNDVNEYLKMICNNTIITTKDLRTWNANMLFISYFKKLRISDNTNIEKDIKKAIEMVAKKLHNSYSICKKSYIDPDIIANIAKYK
;
A
#
# COMPACT_ATOMS: atom_id res chain seq x y z
N MET A 1 18.29 -26.05 -7.14
CA MET A 1 17.92 -26.79 -8.38
C MET A 1 16.74 -26.08 -9.00
N LYS A 2 16.67 -25.96 -10.35
CA LYS A 2 15.59 -25.23 -11.04
C LYS A 2 14.76 -26.21 -11.87
N ILE A 3 13.42 -26.06 -11.79
CA ILE A 3 12.47 -26.81 -12.62
C ILE A 3 11.70 -25.80 -13.45
N ASN A 4 11.56 -26.03 -14.75
CA ASN A 4 10.77 -25.20 -15.64
C ASN A 4 9.40 -25.85 -15.86
N ARG A 5 8.33 -25.05 -15.78
CA ARG A 5 6.97 -25.47 -16.14
C ARG A 5 6.67 -25.00 -17.56
N VAL A 6 6.22 -25.94 -18.40
CA VAL A 6 5.78 -25.70 -19.79
C VAL A 6 4.32 -26.15 -19.91
N GLY A 7 3.58 -25.56 -20.84
CA GLY A 7 2.16 -25.83 -21.05
C GLY A 7 1.26 -24.75 -20.49
N ASN A 8 -0.04 -24.97 -20.54
CA ASN A 8 -1.06 -24.01 -20.10
C ASN A 8 -2.22 -24.74 -19.43
N TYR A 9 -3.20 -23.97 -18.93
CA TYR A 9 -4.36 -24.49 -18.21
C TYR A 9 -5.21 -25.47 -19.03
N LYS A 10 -5.29 -25.29 -20.37
CA LYS A 10 -6.13 -26.13 -21.25
C LYS A 10 -5.45 -27.46 -21.61
N THR A 11 -4.14 -27.43 -21.85
CA THR A 11 -3.36 -28.61 -22.30
C THR A 11 -2.65 -29.34 -21.15
N GLY A 12 -2.73 -28.78 -19.94
CA GLY A 12 -1.98 -29.26 -18.78
C GLY A 12 -0.57 -28.69 -18.72
N PHE A 13 0.16 -29.08 -17.68
CA PHE A 13 1.52 -28.62 -17.42
C PHE A 13 2.49 -29.80 -17.39
N LYS A 14 3.64 -29.62 -18.07
CA LYS A 14 4.80 -30.49 -17.98
C LYS A 14 5.93 -29.80 -17.23
N TYR A 15 6.75 -30.56 -16.57
CA TYR A 15 7.85 -30.06 -15.74
C TYR A 15 9.17 -30.62 -16.22
N TYR A 16 10.17 -29.75 -16.36
CA TYR A 16 11.48 -30.09 -16.86
C TYR A 16 12.59 -29.73 -15.90
N LYS A 17 13.50 -30.66 -15.65
CA LYS A 17 14.68 -30.47 -14.81
C LYS A 17 15.92 -30.73 -15.71
N ASN A 18 16.79 -29.72 -15.85
CA ASN A 18 17.94 -29.78 -16.73
C ASN A 18 17.55 -30.23 -18.18
N LYS A 19 16.44 -29.73 -18.70
CA LYS A 19 15.85 -30.08 -20.01
C LYS A 19 15.27 -31.51 -20.13
N VAL A 20 15.31 -32.32 -19.06
CA VAL A 20 14.70 -33.66 -19.02
C VAL A 20 13.31 -33.54 -18.41
N GLU A 21 12.30 -34.15 -19.04
CA GLU A 21 10.92 -34.16 -18.53
C GLU A 21 10.84 -34.99 -17.24
N ILE A 22 10.16 -34.47 -16.25
CA ILE A 22 9.87 -35.16 -15.00
C ILE A 22 8.62 -36.01 -15.23
N THR A 23 8.77 -37.32 -15.19
CA THR A 23 7.69 -38.30 -15.37
C THR A 23 7.28 -38.99 -14.08
N ASN A 24 8.03 -38.79 -13.00
CA ASN A 24 7.72 -39.35 -11.68
C ASN A 24 6.49 -38.64 -11.08
N ASN A 25 5.41 -39.39 -10.85
CA ASN A 25 4.14 -38.88 -10.35
C ASN A 25 4.27 -38.25 -8.97
N ASP A 26 5.07 -38.81 -8.07
CA ASP A 26 5.26 -38.27 -6.73
C ASP A 26 5.94 -36.91 -6.74
N GLU A 27 6.90 -36.71 -7.66
CA GLU A 27 7.57 -35.42 -7.85
C GLU A 27 6.61 -34.38 -8.46
N ILE A 28 5.80 -34.79 -9.43
CA ILE A 28 4.77 -33.95 -10.05
C ILE A 28 3.73 -33.50 -9.00
N GLU A 29 3.24 -34.40 -8.18
CA GLU A 29 2.28 -34.06 -7.10
C GLU A 29 2.89 -33.08 -6.09
N LYS A 30 4.14 -33.29 -5.67
CA LYS A 30 4.86 -32.32 -4.82
C LYS A 30 4.95 -30.92 -5.46
N ILE A 31 5.15 -30.85 -6.78
CA ILE A 31 5.16 -29.57 -7.50
C ILE A 31 3.78 -28.95 -7.55
N LYS A 32 2.72 -29.72 -7.77
CA LYS A 32 1.33 -29.23 -7.76
C LYS A 32 0.93 -28.65 -6.40
N LEU A 33 1.40 -29.25 -5.29
CA LEU A 33 1.18 -28.75 -3.92
C LEU A 33 1.78 -27.35 -3.69
N LEU A 34 2.72 -26.89 -4.51
CA LEU A 34 3.25 -25.51 -4.44
C LEU A 34 2.22 -24.44 -4.86
N LYS A 35 1.10 -24.85 -5.46
CA LYS A 35 -0.02 -23.98 -5.87
C LYS A 35 0.42 -22.77 -6.71
N ILE A 36 1.28 -23.03 -7.69
CA ILE A 36 1.77 -22.01 -8.61
C ILE A 36 0.61 -21.57 -9.51
N PRO A 37 0.28 -20.27 -9.58
CA PRO A 37 -0.84 -19.79 -10.39
C PRO A 37 -0.76 -20.30 -11.83
N PRO A 38 -1.85 -20.90 -12.38
CA PRO A 38 -1.86 -21.44 -13.75
C PRO A 38 -1.70 -20.34 -14.81
N ALA A 39 -2.12 -19.10 -14.53
CA ALA A 39 -2.01 -17.95 -15.43
C ALA A 39 -0.58 -17.36 -15.54
N TYR A 40 0.42 -17.97 -14.92
CA TYR A 40 1.80 -17.52 -15.08
C TYR A 40 2.48 -18.28 -16.24
N ASP A 41 3.10 -17.51 -17.13
CA ASP A 41 3.94 -18.02 -18.21
C ASP A 41 5.42 -18.08 -17.81
N ASN A 42 6.23 -18.87 -18.53
CA ASN A 42 7.68 -19.01 -18.34
C ASN A 42 8.06 -19.23 -16.87
N VAL A 43 7.37 -20.15 -16.21
CA VAL A 43 7.54 -20.40 -14.78
C VAL A 43 8.83 -21.17 -14.52
N THR A 44 9.63 -20.65 -13.60
CA THR A 44 10.80 -21.34 -13.02
C THR A 44 10.57 -21.59 -11.53
N ILE A 45 10.60 -22.83 -11.13
CA ILE A 45 10.47 -23.28 -9.74
C ILE A 45 11.86 -23.39 -9.14
N ILE A 46 12.09 -22.73 -8.01
CA ILE A 46 13.37 -22.69 -7.29
C ILE A 46 13.26 -23.53 -6.01
N ASN A 47 12.08 -23.52 -5.40
CA ASN A 47 11.73 -24.15 -4.12
C ASN A 47 12.77 -23.89 -3.01
N SER A 48 13.15 -22.64 -2.83
CA SER A 48 14.07 -22.19 -1.79
C SER A 48 13.34 -21.78 -0.51
N LYS A 49 14.08 -21.55 0.58
CA LYS A 49 13.54 -21.00 1.82
C LYS A 49 12.84 -19.64 1.64
N LYS A 50 13.19 -18.87 0.59
CA LYS A 50 12.63 -17.54 0.33
C LYS A 50 11.63 -17.54 -0.82
N VAL A 51 11.96 -18.17 -1.95
CA VAL A 51 11.19 -18.12 -3.20
C VAL A 51 10.82 -19.54 -3.60
N ILE A 52 9.53 -19.77 -3.83
CA ILE A 52 9.03 -21.03 -4.40
C ILE A 52 9.25 -21.03 -5.90
N ALA A 53 8.73 -20.02 -6.59
CA ALA A 53 8.80 -19.90 -8.03
C ALA A 53 8.73 -18.44 -8.48
N TYR A 54 9.09 -18.19 -9.71
CA TYR A 54 8.71 -16.96 -10.41
C TYR A 54 8.19 -17.31 -11.81
N GLY A 55 7.37 -16.43 -12.35
CA GLY A 55 6.83 -16.52 -13.71
C GLY A 55 6.39 -15.13 -14.16
N TYR A 56 5.70 -15.06 -15.28
CA TYR A 56 5.24 -13.81 -15.87
C TYR A 56 3.73 -13.81 -16.02
N ASP A 57 3.08 -12.69 -15.71
CA ASP A 57 1.64 -12.54 -15.92
C ASP A 57 1.31 -12.16 -17.38
N SER A 58 0.03 -12.07 -17.73
CA SER A 58 -0.46 -11.71 -19.08
C SER A 58 0.04 -10.36 -19.61
N LYS A 59 0.59 -9.50 -18.74
CA LYS A 59 1.23 -8.23 -19.11
C LYS A 59 2.76 -8.33 -19.13
N ASN A 60 3.31 -9.53 -19.20
CA ASN A 60 4.75 -9.85 -19.18
C ASN A 60 5.49 -9.26 -17.95
N ARG A 61 4.80 -9.14 -16.82
CA ARG A 61 5.39 -8.67 -15.58
C ARG A 61 5.83 -9.86 -14.73
N LYS A 62 7.08 -9.82 -14.28
CA LYS A 62 7.63 -10.86 -13.39
C LYS A 62 6.85 -10.92 -12.07
N GLN A 63 6.28 -12.08 -11.80
CA GLN A 63 5.59 -12.41 -10.56
C GLN A 63 6.43 -13.39 -9.75
N VAL A 64 6.57 -13.16 -8.44
CA VAL A 64 7.36 -14.03 -7.55
C VAL A 64 6.44 -14.63 -6.52
N LEU A 65 6.44 -15.95 -6.42
CA LEU A 65 5.77 -16.72 -5.38
C LEU A 65 6.76 -16.97 -4.24
N TYR A 66 6.53 -16.33 -3.11
CA TYR A 66 7.36 -16.46 -1.93
C TYR A 66 6.90 -17.61 -1.03
N ASN A 67 7.87 -18.21 -0.33
CA ASN A 67 7.59 -19.22 0.68
C ASN A 67 6.72 -18.65 1.81
N PRO A 68 5.64 -19.31 2.25
CA PRO A 68 4.77 -18.84 3.32
C PRO A 68 5.52 -18.53 4.62
N ASN A 69 6.48 -19.37 5.00
CA ASN A 69 7.30 -19.15 6.19
C ASN A 69 8.18 -17.89 6.08
N PHE A 70 8.69 -17.61 4.87
CA PHE A 70 9.41 -16.36 4.63
C PHE A 70 8.48 -15.15 4.77
N ILE A 71 7.25 -15.23 4.19
CA ILE A 71 6.25 -14.15 4.31
C ILE A 71 5.88 -13.92 5.78
N ALA A 72 5.66 -14.99 6.55
CA ALA A 72 5.35 -14.91 7.98
C ALA A 72 6.46 -14.18 8.76
N LYS A 73 7.73 -14.59 8.56
CA LYS A 73 8.89 -13.91 9.16
C LYS A 73 8.97 -12.43 8.78
N GLN A 74 8.75 -12.09 7.50
CA GLN A 74 8.77 -10.69 7.05
C GLN A 74 7.63 -9.87 7.68
N ASN A 75 6.46 -10.47 7.92
CA ASN A 75 5.36 -9.80 8.61
C ASN A 75 5.70 -9.52 10.08
N ILE A 76 6.29 -10.47 10.80
CA ILE A 76 6.77 -10.25 12.18
C ILE A 76 7.75 -9.07 12.23
N ILE A 77 8.77 -9.07 11.35
CA ILE A 77 9.76 -7.98 11.28
C ILE A 77 9.07 -6.63 10.99
N LYS A 78 8.12 -6.61 10.04
CA LYS A 78 7.36 -5.40 9.69
C LYS A 78 6.59 -4.84 10.88
N TYR A 79 5.81 -5.68 11.58
CA TYR A 79 4.98 -5.21 12.68
C TYR A 79 5.80 -4.83 13.91
N LYS A 80 6.87 -5.59 14.22
CA LYS A 80 7.83 -5.22 15.27
C LYS A 80 8.50 -3.86 14.99
N LYS A 81 8.88 -3.60 13.74
CA LYS A 81 9.39 -2.29 13.32
C LYS A 81 8.38 -1.17 13.59
N ILE A 82 7.11 -1.39 13.22
CA ILE A 82 6.03 -0.39 13.41
C ILE A 82 5.79 -0.16 14.90
N SER A 83 5.69 -1.21 15.70
CA SER A 83 5.51 -1.14 17.15
C SER A 83 6.64 -0.36 17.83
N ASN A 84 7.89 -0.64 17.48
CA ASN A 84 9.05 0.08 18.01
C ASN A 84 9.10 1.57 17.58
N SER A 85 8.33 1.95 16.56
CA SER A 85 8.32 3.31 16.01
C SER A 85 7.16 4.18 16.51
N ILE A 86 6.40 3.74 17.53
CA ILE A 86 5.19 4.47 18.02
C ILE A 86 5.54 5.91 18.45
N LYS A 87 6.62 6.08 19.22
CA LYS A 87 7.08 7.42 19.66
C LYS A 87 7.44 8.33 18.48
N PHE A 88 8.04 7.73 17.45
CA PHE A 88 8.36 8.43 16.21
C PHE A 88 7.09 8.92 15.49
N PHE A 89 6.05 8.09 15.36
CA PHE A 89 4.81 8.49 14.69
C PHE A 89 4.11 9.67 15.39
N SER A 90 4.17 9.74 16.72
CA SER A 90 3.63 10.87 17.47
C SER A 90 4.43 12.16 17.19
N LYS A 91 5.78 12.08 17.17
CA LYS A 91 6.66 13.19 16.80
C LYS A 91 6.43 13.61 15.35
N LEU A 92 6.30 12.66 14.44
CA LEU A 92 6.04 12.89 13.03
C LEU A 92 4.72 13.66 12.82
N LYS A 93 3.63 13.29 13.48
CA LYS A 93 2.36 14.00 13.37
C LYS A 93 2.49 15.46 13.77
N LYS A 94 3.19 15.78 14.87
CA LYS A 94 3.43 17.15 15.31
C LYS A 94 4.26 17.93 14.26
N LYS A 95 5.35 17.33 13.76
CA LYS A 95 6.20 17.94 12.74
C LYS A 95 5.42 18.25 11.46
N ILE A 96 4.63 17.30 10.96
CA ILE A 96 3.80 17.49 9.76
C ILE A 96 2.77 18.61 9.96
N ALA A 97 2.11 18.69 11.13
CA ALA A 97 1.15 19.74 11.42
C ALA A 97 1.79 21.15 11.34
N ASN A 98 3.05 21.28 11.77
CA ASN A 98 3.82 22.50 11.63
C ASN A 98 4.23 22.75 10.16
N ASP A 99 4.70 21.72 9.47
CA ASP A 99 5.20 21.83 8.10
C ASP A 99 4.09 22.09 7.05
N LEU A 100 2.82 21.88 7.39
CA LEU A 100 1.69 22.35 6.56
C LEU A 100 1.66 23.89 6.39
N SER A 101 2.34 24.63 7.26
CA SER A 101 2.48 26.09 7.19
C SER A 101 3.92 26.52 6.89
N ASN A 102 4.80 25.61 6.45
CA ASN A 102 6.18 25.89 6.14
C ASN A 102 6.30 26.82 4.94
N THR A 103 7.31 27.71 4.94
CA THR A 103 7.62 28.59 3.81
C THR A 103 8.33 27.87 2.67
N ASP A 104 9.08 26.80 2.98
CA ASP A 104 9.65 25.92 1.95
C ASP A 104 8.55 25.11 1.25
N GLU A 105 8.36 25.40 -0.04
CA GLU A 105 7.32 24.76 -0.86
C GLU A 105 7.48 23.23 -0.93
N LYS A 106 8.72 22.71 -0.96
CA LYS A 106 8.99 21.29 -1.01
C LYS A 106 8.56 20.61 0.28
N ILE A 107 8.95 21.17 1.42
CA ILE A 107 8.58 20.65 2.76
C ILE A 107 7.07 20.69 2.94
N LYS A 108 6.43 21.81 2.59
CA LYS A 108 4.97 21.97 2.66
C LYS A 108 4.24 20.95 1.79
N ALA A 109 4.66 20.75 0.54
CA ALA A 109 4.08 19.75 -0.36
C ALA A 109 4.19 18.33 0.20
N ILE A 110 5.36 17.97 0.77
CA ILE A 110 5.57 16.67 1.42
C ILE A 110 4.65 16.51 2.65
N ALA A 111 4.49 17.54 3.47
CA ALA A 111 3.58 17.52 4.61
C ALA A 111 2.12 17.30 4.18
N VAL A 112 1.68 17.94 3.09
CA VAL A 112 0.35 17.71 2.50
C VAL A 112 0.21 16.26 2.02
N ILE A 113 1.19 15.73 1.28
CA ILE A 113 1.18 14.33 0.81
C ILE A 113 1.04 13.36 1.99
N ILE A 114 1.84 13.52 3.04
CA ILE A 114 1.80 12.62 4.20
C ILE A 114 0.47 12.75 4.95
N THR A 115 -0.07 13.97 5.05
CA THR A 115 -1.40 14.16 5.65
C THR A 115 -2.49 13.45 4.85
N LEU A 116 -2.45 13.48 3.52
CA LEU A 116 -3.39 12.75 2.66
C LEU A 116 -3.23 11.22 2.78
N ILE A 117 -2.02 10.70 3.05
CA ILE A 117 -1.84 9.28 3.39
C ILE A 117 -2.64 8.93 4.66
N PHE A 118 -2.60 9.78 5.68
CA PHE A 118 -3.31 9.52 6.94
C PHE A 118 -4.82 9.75 6.84
N THR A 119 -5.25 10.84 6.22
CA THR A 119 -6.65 11.25 6.20
C THR A 119 -7.47 10.56 5.12
N CYS A 120 -6.91 10.38 3.92
CA CYS A 120 -7.61 9.80 2.78
C CYS A 120 -7.20 8.34 2.50
N GLY A 121 -6.14 7.85 3.14
CA GLY A 121 -5.69 6.48 2.94
C GLY A 121 -5.10 6.21 1.54
N PHE A 122 -4.64 7.24 0.82
CA PHE A 122 -4.08 7.10 -0.52
C PHE A 122 -2.66 6.51 -0.50
N ARG A 123 -2.24 5.90 -1.62
CA ARG A 123 -0.87 5.43 -1.82
C ARG A 123 0.00 6.55 -2.36
N ILE A 124 1.31 6.49 -2.05
CA ILE A 124 2.26 7.51 -2.47
C ILE A 124 2.35 7.67 -4.01
N GLY A 125 2.26 6.59 -4.77
CA GLY A 125 2.44 6.61 -6.22
C GLY A 125 3.91 6.62 -6.65
N ASN A 126 4.12 6.51 -7.97
CA ASN A 126 5.43 6.58 -8.61
C ASN A 126 5.24 6.76 -10.12
N LYS A 127 6.03 7.62 -10.78
CA LYS A 127 5.98 7.87 -12.23
C LYS A 127 6.15 6.61 -13.08
N LYS A 128 6.99 5.66 -12.65
CA LYS A 128 7.15 4.40 -13.35
C LYS A 128 5.84 3.62 -13.43
N TYR A 129 5.11 3.50 -12.32
CA TYR A 129 3.81 2.82 -12.29
C TYR A 129 2.71 3.59 -13.01
N GLU A 130 2.76 4.92 -13.03
CA GLU A 130 1.86 5.73 -13.86
C GLU A 130 2.07 5.41 -15.33
N LYS A 131 3.33 5.43 -15.81
CA LYS A 131 3.69 5.14 -17.22
C LYS A 131 3.35 3.70 -17.63
N GLU A 132 3.69 2.72 -16.80
CA GLU A 132 3.56 1.29 -17.16
C GLU A 132 2.14 0.74 -16.94
N ASN A 133 1.35 1.31 -16.03
CA ASN A 133 0.08 0.73 -15.59
C ASN A 133 -1.06 1.74 -15.51
N ASN A 134 -0.90 2.98 -15.95
CA ASN A 134 -1.86 4.08 -15.78
C ASN A 134 -2.35 4.22 -14.33
N SER A 135 -1.48 3.91 -13.37
CA SER A 135 -1.82 3.84 -11.94
C SER A 135 -1.38 5.11 -11.23
N VAL A 136 -2.35 5.91 -10.79
CA VAL A 136 -2.12 7.17 -10.08
C VAL A 136 -1.93 6.94 -8.58
N GLY A 137 -1.15 7.81 -7.95
CA GLY A 137 -1.00 7.97 -6.52
C GLY A 137 -0.66 9.41 -6.20
N LEU A 138 -0.38 9.74 -4.92
CA LEU A 138 -0.21 11.13 -4.50
C LEU A 138 0.85 11.89 -5.29
N THR A 139 2.04 11.31 -5.49
CA THR A 139 3.12 12.00 -6.24
C THR A 139 2.86 12.10 -7.75
N THR A 140 1.84 11.44 -8.27
CA THR A 140 1.40 11.50 -9.66
C THR A 140 -0.03 12.02 -9.79
N LEU A 141 -0.54 12.68 -8.74
CA LEU A 141 -1.85 13.31 -8.75
C LEU A 141 -1.79 14.58 -9.61
N LYS A 142 -2.79 14.74 -10.49
CA LYS A 142 -2.93 15.87 -11.40
C LYS A 142 -4.18 16.68 -11.08
N TYR A 143 -4.26 17.92 -11.53
CA TYR A 143 -5.41 18.79 -11.25
C TYR A 143 -6.73 18.21 -11.76
N LYS A 144 -6.74 17.49 -12.88
CA LYS A 144 -7.94 16.78 -13.38
C LYS A 144 -8.54 15.74 -12.40
N HIS A 145 -7.79 15.34 -11.38
CA HIS A 145 -8.26 14.43 -10.34
C HIS A 145 -8.92 15.16 -9.17
N LEU A 146 -8.97 16.49 -9.20
CA LEU A 146 -9.62 17.32 -8.18
C LEU A 146 -10.97 17.82 -8.68
N LYS A 147 -11.98 17.77 -7.81
CA LYS A 147 -13.27 18.43 -8.01
C LYS A 147 -13.52 19.34 -6.83
N PHE A 148 -13.79 20.61 -7.12
CA PHE A 148 -14.02 21.63 -6.11
C PHE A 148 -15.53 21.74 -5.89
N GLU A 149 -16.01 21.38 -4.70
CA GLU A 149 -17.42 21.31 -4.34
C GLU A 149 -17.65 21.99 -2.98
N ASN A 150 -18.43 23.07 -2.93
CA ASN A 150 -18.93 23.69 -1.68
C ASN A 150 -17.91 23.72 -0.51
N ASN A 151 -16.76 24.36 -0.71
CA ASN A 151 -15.65 24.45 0.26
C ASN A 151 -14.93 23.12 0.59
N LYS A 152 -15.23 22.04 -0.10
CA LYS A 152 -14.52 20.75 -0.01
C LYS A 152 -13.88 20.39 -1.33
N ILE A 153 -12.80 19.65 -1.26
CA ILE A 153 -12.13 19.13 -2.46
C ILE A 153 -12.33 17.61 -2.48
N LEU A 154 -12.99 17.14 -3.53
CA LEU A 154 -13.09 15.72 -3.82
C LEU A 154 -11.87 15.31 -4.65
N ILE A 155 -11.15 14.31 -4.18
CA ILE A 155 -10.01 13.71 -4.89
C ILE A 155 -10.48 12.36 -5.45
N ASP A 156 -10.42 12.20 -6.78
CA ASP A 156 -10.95 11.04 -7.51
C ASP A 156 -9.97 10.59 -8.60
N PHE A 157 -9.41 9.39 -8.45
CA PHE A 157 -8.47 8.83 -9.42
C PHE A 157 -8.45 7.31 -9.43
N ILE A 158 -7.96 6.73 -10.52
CA ILE A 158 -7.72 5.28 -10.63
C ILE A 158 -6.30 4.96 -10.15
N GLY A 159 -6.22 4.20 -9.07
CA GLY A 159 -4.96 3.80 -8.45
C GLY A 159 -4.53 2.38 -8.81
N LYS A 160 -3.69 1.81 -7.93
CA LYS A 160 -3.10 0.47 -8.11
C LYS A 160 -4.15 -0.60 -8.41
N LYS A 161 -3.91 -1.41 -9.44
CA LYS A 161 -4.78 -2.50 -9.93
C LYS A 161 -6.15 -2.02 -10.43
N GLY A 162 -6.26 -0.79 -10.95
CA GLY A 162 -7.51 -0.24 -11.45
C GLY A 162 -8.53 0.14 -10.38
N VAL A 163 -8.14 0.18 -9.11
CA VAL A 163 -9.06 0.53 -8.01
C VAL A 163 -9.28 2.02 -7.98
N ARG A 164 -10.55 2.46 -8.03
CA ARG A 164 -10.92 3.87 -7.84
C ARG A 164 -10.64 4.30 -6.40
N ASN A 165 -9.93 5.40 -6.25
CA ASN A 165 -9.65 6.06 -4.98
C ASN A 165 -10.44 7.36 -4.95
N LEU A 166 -11.39 7.45 -4.01
CA LEU A 166 -12.32 8.57 -3.88
C LEU A 166 -12.37 9.02 -2.43
N ALA A 167 -12.06 10.28 -2.15
CA ALA A 167 -12.20 10.83 -0.81
C ALA A 167 -12.36 12.34 -0.83
N TYR A 168 -13.18 12.87 0.08
CA TYR A 168 -13.21 14.29 0.40
C TYR A 168 -12.05 14.65 1.33
N CYS A 169 -11.42 15.78 1.06
CA CYS A 169 -10.44 16.39 1.93
C CYS A 169 -11.14 17.36 2.90
N ASP A 170 -11.17 17.00 4.20
CA ASP A 170 -11.83 17.81 5.23
C ASP A 170 -10.83 18.73 5.97
N ASN A 171 -9.54 18.76 5.57
CA ASN A 171 -8.52 19.57 6.22
C ASN A 171 -8.38 20.94 5.56
N LYS A 172 -8.68 22.02 6.32
CA LYS A 172 -8.66 23.40 5.83
C LYS A 172 -7.31 23.79 5.19
N LYS A 173 -6.18 23.50 5.85
CA LYS A 173 -4.84 23.86 5.31
C LYS A 173 -4.52 23.12 4.01
N ILE A 174 -4.96 21.87 3.88
CA ILE A 174 -4.80 21.11 2.62
C ILE A 174 -5.68 21.68 1.53
N ASN A 175 -6.94 22.03 1.85
CA ASN A 175 -7.84 22.64 0.86
C ASN A 175 -7.30 23.99 0.39
N GLU A 176 -6.78 24.83 1.30
CA GLU A 176 -6.10 26.08 0.94
C GLU A 176 -4.88 25.82 0.03
N TYR A 177 -4.03 24.84 0.37
CA TYR A 177 -2.89 24.47 -0.46
C TYR A 177 -3.31 24.05 -1.87
N LEU A 178 -4.28 23.14 -1.97
CA LEU A 178 -4.76 22.61 -3.26
C LEU A 178 -5.45 23.70 -4.10
N ASN A 179 -6.23 24.59 -3.48
CA ASN A 179 -6.86 25.74 -4.14
C ASN A 179 -5.81 26.71 -4.69
N ASN A 180 -4.80 27.05 -3.88
CA ASN A 180 -3.75 27.98 -4.30
C ASN A 180 -2.92 27.40 -5.46
N LYS A 181 -2.57 26.11 -5.40
CA LYS A 181 -1.89 25.44 -6.50
C LYS A 181 -2.75 25.37 -7.77
N HIS A 182 -4.06 25.15 -7.63
CA HIS A 182 -4.97 25.12 -8.79
C HIS A 182 -5.09 26.47 -9.50
N LYS A 183 -5.10 27.58 -8.75
CA LYS A 183 -5.17 28.94 -9.33
C LYS A 183 -3.98 29.29 -10.23
N ILE A 184 -2.81 28.67 -10.00
CA ILE A 184 -1.58 28.93 -10.77
C ILE A 184 -1.23 27.81 -11.75
N ALA A 185 -2.10 26.79 -11.85
CA ALA A 185 -1.89 25.68 -12.76
C ALA A 185 -2.08 26.13 -14.22
N SER A 186 -1.17 25.70 -15.08
CA SER A 186 -1.24 25.99 -16.52
C SER A 186 -2.15 24.99 -17.24
N SER A 187 -2.29 23.77 -16.71
CA SER A 187 -3.08 22.70 -17.30
C SER A 187 -3.67 21.77 -16.23
N ASN A 188 -4.83 21.18 -16.54
CA ASN A 188 -5.42 20.10 -15.74
C ASN A 188 -4.56 18.84 -15.72
N ASP A 189 -3.62 18.66 -16.63
CA ASP A 189 -2.66 17.56 -16.69
C ASP A 189 -1.36 17.80 -15.92
N ASP A 190 -1.19 18.98 -15.34
CA ASP A 190 -0.03 19.29 -14.50
C ASP A 190 -0.11 18.53 -13.17
N TYR A 191 1.06 18.17 -12.64
CA TYR A 191 1.16 17.51 -11.33
C TYR A 191 0.97 18.53 -10.20
N ILE A 192 0.10 18.19 -9.24
CA ILE A 192 -0.23 19.07 -8.11
C ILE A 192 0.98 19.29 -7.20
N PHE A 193 1.74 18.24 -6.94
CA PHE A 193 2.86 18.26 -6.00
C PHE A 193 4.17 18.57 -6.75
N SER A 194 4.34 19.86 -7.05
CA SER A 194 5.54 20.44 -7.64
C SER A 194 6.05 21.63 -6.81
N TYR A 195 7.31 21.97 -6.96
CA TYR A 195 7.97 23.11 -6.31
C TYR A 195 9.00 23.77 -7.22
N GLY A 196 9.37 25.03 -6.94
CA GLY A 196 10.30 25.80 -7.76
C GLY A 196 9.90 25.80 -9.25
N ALA A 197 10.86 25.67 -10.15
CA ALA A 197 10.63 25.60 -11.60
C ALA A 197 10.00 24.25 -12.02
N ASN A 198 8.81 23.92 -11.52
CA ASN A 198 8.02 22.71 -11.85
C ASN A 198 8.72 21.37 -11.52
N LYS A 199 9.61 21.35 -10.54
CA LYS A 199 10.20 20.10 -10.03
C LYS A 199 9.13 19.29 -9.29
N ILE A 200 8.92 18.06 -9.72
CA ILE A 200 7.85 17.19 -9.17
C ILE A 200 8.37 16.47 -7.91
N ILE A 201 7.56 16.48 -6.86
CA ILE A 201 7.82 15.68 -5.66
C ILE A 201 7.71 14.19 -6.01
N THR A 202 8.74 13.43 -5.70
CA THR A 202 8.81 11.99 -5.93
C THR A 202 8.54 11.19 -4.65
N SER A 203 8.28 9.90 -4.80
CA SER A 203 8.20 8.99 -3.64
C SER A 203 9.51 8.93 -2.83
N ASN A 204 10.66 9.17 -3.49
CA ASN A 204 11.96 9.23 -2.83
C ASN A 204 12.09 10.49 -1.97
N ASP A 205 11.66 11.65 -2.46
CA ASP A 205 11.67 12.89 -1.66
C ASP A 205 10.89 12.72 -0.37
N VAL A 206 9.71 12.07 -0.43
CA VAL A 206 8.89 11.81 0.76
C VAL A 206 9.57 10.82 1.70
N ASN A 207 10.21 9.78 1.20
CA ASN A 207 10.92 8.81 2.04
C ASN A 207 12.21 9.40 2.64
N GLU A 208 12.94 10.27 1.93
CA GLU A 208 14.09 10.99 2.47
C GLU A 208 13.68 11.97 3.58
N TYR A 209 12.57 12.69 3.41
CA TYR A 209 12.01 13.52 4.48
C TYR A 209 11.69 12.69 5.74
N LEU A 210 11.07 11.51 5.58
CA LEU A 210 10.81 10.60 6.70
C LEU A 210 12.10 10.12 7.36
N LYS A 211 13.12 9.81 6.58
CA LYS A 211 14.44 9.38 7.07
C LYS A 211 15.14 10.48 7.89
N MET A 212 15.06 11.73 7.44
CA MET A 212 15.63 12.87 8.17
C MET A 212 15.01 13.06 9.56
N ILE A 213 13.69 12.82 9.69
CA ILE A 213 12.99 12.95 10.96
C ILE A 213 13.24 11.73 11.86
N CYS A 214 13.52 10.59 11.29
CA CYS A 214 13.65 9.30 11.97
C CYS A 214 15.10 8.92 12.15
N ASN A 215 15.78 9.49 13.14
CA ASN A 215 17.23 9.47 13.33
C ASN A 215 17.94 8.11 13.17
N ASN A 216 17.27 6.94 13.26
CA ASN A 216 17.93 5.63 13.13
C ASN A 216 17.02 4.51 12.63
N THR A 217 15.75 4.75 12.38
CA THR A 217 14.81 3.72 11.90
C THR A 217 14.33 4.08 10.50
N ILE A 218 14.57 3.22 9.52
CA ILE A 218 14.10 3.47 8.15
C ILE A 218 12.58 3.26 8.10
N ILE A 219 11.83 4.35 8.25
CA ILE A 219 10.38 4.40 8.07
C ILE A 219 10.09 4.86 6.64
N THR A 220 9.17 4.18 5.97
CA THR A 220 8.72 4.50 4.62
C THR A 220 7.25 4.89 4.61
N THR A 221 6.78 5.49 3.52
CA THR A 221 5.36 5.79 3.29
C THR A 221 4.46 4.55 3.38
N LYS A 222 5.00 3.36 3.05
CA LYS A 222 4.30 2.08 3.23
C LYS A 222 4.09 1.75 4.71
N ASP A 223 5.10 2.01 5.55
CA ASP A 223 5.02 1.78 6.99
C ASP A 223 4.03 2.75 7.65
N LEU A 224 4.01 4.03 7.23
CA LEU A 224 3.00 5.01 7.66
C LEU A 224 1.58 4.52 7.41
N ARG A 225 1.35 3.99 6.21
CA ARG A 225 0.02 3.49 5.83
C ARG A 225 -0.37 2.25 6.63
N THR A 226 0.58 1.36 6.95
CA THR A 226 0.35 0.18 7.79
C THR A 226 0.08 0.58 9.24
N TRP A 227 0.88 1.51 9.78
CA TRP A 227 0.63 2.05 11.12
C TRP A 227 -0.74 2.71 11.22
N ASN A 228 -1.10 3.58 10.27
CA ASN A 228 -2.40 4.25 10.25
C ASN A 228 -3.56 3.24 10.18
N ALA A 229 -3.41 2.16 9.42
CA ALA A 229 -4.42 1.11 9.34
C ALA A 229 -4.69 0.47 10.71
N ASN A 230 -3.64 0.21 11.50
CA ASN A 230 -3.79 -0.37 12.84
C ASN A 230 -4.42 0.63 13.82
N MET A 231 -4.05 1.92 13.74
CA MET A 231 -4.67 2.95 14.58
C MET A 231 -6.16 3.13 14.26
N LEU A 232 -6.52 3.13 12.97
CA LEU A 232 -7.91 3.17 12.53
C LEU A 232 -8.68 1.92 12.97
N PHE A 233 -8.07 0.73 12.86
CA PHE A 233 -8.69 -0.51 13.31
C PHE A 233 -9.05 -0.47 14.78
N ILE A 234 -8.11 -0.09 15.65
CA ILE A 234 -8.35 0.07 17.09
C ILE A 234 -9.46 1.10 17.34
N SER A 235 -9.39 2.26 16.66
CA SER A 235 -10.38 3.33 16.82
C SER A 235 -11.78 2.89 16.39
N TYR A 236 -11.91 2.21 15.27
CA TYR A 236 -13.21 1.72 14.78
C TYR A 236 -13.76 0.59 15.67
N PHE A 237 -12.90 -0.32 16.11
CA PHE A 237 -13.29 -1.36 17.05
C PHE A 237 -13.84 -0.76 18.36
N LYS A 238 -13.12 0.19 18.97
CA LYS A 238 -13.61 0.88 20.17
C LYS A 238 -14.98 1.51 19.99
N LYS A 239 -15.19 2.22 18.87
CA LYS A 239 -16.49 2.84 18.55
C LYS A 239 -17.62 1.82 18.43
N LEU A 240 -17.36 0.67 17.80
CA LEU A 240 -18.35 -0.41 17.68
C LEU A 240 -18.69 -1.02 19.03
N ARG A 241 -17.71 -1.17 19.93
CA ARG A 241 -17.93 -1.70 21.29
C ARG A 241 -18.71 -0.77 22.21
N ILE A 242 -18.68 0.55 21.97
CA ILE A 242 -19.47 1.53 22.75
C ILE A 242 -20.94 1.47 22.32
N SER A 243 -21.21 1.24 21.04
CA SER A 243 -22.56 1.31 20.48
C SER A 243 -23.38 0.03 20.61
N ASP A 244 -22.73 -1.14 20.79
CA ASP A 244 -23.40 -2.44 20.76
C ASP A 244 -22.67 -3.49 21.62
N ASN A 245 -23.44 -4.32 22.32
CA ASN A 245 -22.94 -5.49 23.05
C ASN A 245 -22.85 -6.72 22.10
N THR A 246 -22.32 -6.51 20.89
CA THR A 246 -22.25 -7.51 19.83
C THR A 246 -21.08 -8.50 20.02
N ASN A 247 -21.10 -9.56 19.24
CA ASN A 247 -20.02 -10.55 19.21
C ASN A 247 -18.70 -9.89 18.77
N ILE A 248 -17.64 -10.06 19.56
CA ILE A 248 -16.28 -9.50 19.32
C ILE A 248 -15.77 -9.83 17.92
N GLU A 249 -15.99 -11.03 17.41
CA GLU A 249 -15.54 -11.43 16.08
C GLU A 249 -16.25 -10.64 14.97
N LYS A 250 -17.55 -10.35 15.15
CA LYS A 250 -18.33 -9.52 14.23
C LYS A 250 -17.80 -8.11 14.22
N ASP A 251 -17.46 -7.54 15.39
CA ASP A 251 -16.90 -6.20 15.51
C ASP A 251 -15.50 -6.11 14.89
N ILE A 252 -14.64 -7.11 15.10
CA ILE A 252 -13.33 -7.22 14.45
C ILE A 252 -13.51 -7.19 12.92
N LYS A 253 -14.41 -8.02 12.38
CA LYS A 253 -14.68 -8.06 10.94
C LYS A 253 -15.13 -6.70 10.42
N LYS A 254 -16.14 -6.09 11.07
CA LYS A 254 -16.69 -4.78 10.70
C LYS A 254 -15.64 -3.67 10.77
N ALA A 255 -14.81 -3.65 11.83
CA ALA A 255 -13.71 -2.69 11.95
C ALA A 255 -12.69 -2.82 10.82
N ILE A 256 -12.32 -4.06 10.44
CA ILE A 256 -11.39 -4.31 9.31
C ILE A 256 -12.04 -3.86 7.97
N GLU A 257 -13.34 -4.08 7.77
CA GLU A 257 -14.07 -3.62 6.58
C GLU A 257 -14.05 -2.08 6.48
N MET A 258 -14.26 -1.38 7.60
CA MET A 258 -14.16 0.09 7.65
C MET A 258 -12.74 0.58 7.29
N VAL A 259 -11.71 -0.07 7.83
CA VAL A 259 -10.32 0.24 7.45
C VAL A 259 -10.06 -0.06 5.98
N ALA A 260 -10.55 -1.19 5.47
CA ALA A 260 -10.39 -1.57 4.06
C ALA A 260 -11.00 -0.52 3.13
N LYS A 261 -12.22 -0.06 3.44
CA LYS A 261 -12.89 1.04 2.72
C LYS A 261 -12.05 2.32 2.76
N LYS A 262 -11.56 2.72 3.94
CA LYS A 262 -10.70 3.92 4.10
C LYS A 262 -9.40 3.84 3.32
N LEU A 263 -8.83 2.63 3.19
CA LEU A 263 -7.59 2.40 2.45
C LEU A 263 -7.80 2.03 0.97
N HIS A 264 -9.03 2.06 0.46
CA HIS A 264 -9.35 1.64 -0.91
C HIS A 264 -8.79 0.24 -1.22
N ASN A 265 -9.07 -0.72 -0.33
CA ASN A 265 -8.65 -2.11 -0.43
C ASN A 265 -9.84 -3.06 -0.24
N SER A 266 -9.70 -4.32 -0.66
CA SER A 266 -10.61 -5.37 -0.20
C SER A 266 -10.33 -5.75 1.25
N TYR A 267 -11.33 -6.32 1.92
CA TYR A 267 -11.20 -6.87 3.27
C TYR A 267 -10.00 -7.82 3.41
N SER A 268 -9.89 -8.79 2.48
CA SER A 268 -8.82 -9.80 2.52
C SER A 268 -7.42 -9.20 2.41
N ILE A 269 -7.23 -8.22 1.52
CA ILE A 269 -5.95 -7.50 1.38
C ILE A 269 -5.68 -6.66 2.63
N CYS A 270 -6.68 -5.98 3.18
CA CYS A 270 -6.53 -5.18 4.38
C CYS A 270 -6.09 -6.06 5.56
N LYS A 271 -6.85 -7.11 5.87
CA LYS A 271 -6.54 -8.07 6.94
C LYS A 271 -5.15 -8.67 6.81
N LYS A 272 -4.81 -9.20 5.62
CA LYS A 272 -3.54 -9.89 5.37
C LYS A 272 -2.32 -8.97 5.40
N SER A 273 -2.45 -7.72 4.88
CA SER A 273 -1.28 -6.89 4.56
C SER A 273 -1.10 -5.68 5.45
N TYR A 274 -2.13 -5.23 6.15
CA TYR A 274 -2.11 -3.98 6.90
C TYR A 274 -2.42 -4.15 8.38
N ILE A 275 -3.30 -5.07 8.76
CA ILE A 275 -3.64 -5.28 10.18
C ILE A 275 -2.66 -6.25 10.81
N ASP A 276 -2.16 -5.87 11.98
CA ASP A 276 -1.27 -6.69 12.79
C ASP A 276 -2.07 -7.82 13.46
N PRO A 277 -1.72 -9.09 13.23
CA PRO A 277 -2.36 -10.21 13.89
C PRO A 277 -2.29 -10.13 15.41
N ASP A 278 -1.21 -9.60 15.99
CA ASP A 278 -1.06 -9.48 17.45
C ASP A 278 -2.03 -8.44 18.01
N ILE A 279 -2.34 -7.37 17.27
CA ILE A 279 -3.38 -6.41 17.68
C ILE A 279 -4.74 -7.08 17.65
N ILE A 280 -5.05 -7.91 16.62
CA ILE A 280 -6.32 -8.65 16.57
C ILE A 280 -6.43 -9.59 17.75
N ALA A 281 -5.40 -10.38 18.03
CA ALA A 281 -5.39 -11.38 19.12
C ALA A 281 -5.54 -10.72 20.50
N ASN A 282 -5.06 -9.50 20.68
CA ASN A 282 -5.10 -8.75 21.93
C ASN A 282 -6.13 -7.62 21.94
N ILE A 283 -7.03 -7.55 20.95
CA ILE A 283 -7.91 -6.38 20.75
C ILE A 283 -8.82 -6.11 21.97
N ALA A 284 -9.20 -7.14 22.71
CA ALA A 284 -10.00 -6.99 23.93
C ALA A 284 -9.31 -6.15 25.03
N LYS A 285 -7.97 -6.05 25.00
CA LYS A 285 -7.20 -5.18 25.92
C LYS A 285 -7.28 -3.69 25.55
N TYR A 286 -7.76 -3.36 24.38
CA TYR A 286 -7.95 -1.99 23.90
C TYR A 286 -9.39 -1.48 24.11
N LYS A 287 -10.02 -1.92 25.19
CA LYS A 287 -11.35 -1.41 25.61
C LYS A 287 -11.32 0.07 25.95
#